data_30c59d0bf463cee28091eef17c8f4e94
#
_entry.id   30c59d0bf463cee28091eef17c8f4e94
#
_cell.length_a   1.000
_cell.length_b   1.000
_cell.length_c   1.000
_cell.angle_alpha   90.00
_cell.angle_beta   90.00
_cell.angle_gamma   90.00
#
_symmetry.space_group_name_H-M   'P 1'
#
loop_
_entity.id
_entity.type
_entity.pdbx_description
1 polymer ?
#
loop_
_entity_poly.entity_id
_entity_poly.type
_entity_poly.pdbx_seq_one_letter_code
_entity_poly.pdbx_strand_id
1 'polypeptide(L)'
;MLAEALVLAAAFEVGPFYEQRRDYAALRPFVSSPGETTDVMWPVFTSHRDWWRFCWFTHYQDYPDGGYQFEVIPLWFNGHSADNPDYDSYWGLFPFYGEHPHILSLYDVRFCLWPIWTRYKSPRNAAQGGWMTTDAVCFPFWHLRNDGSWGLWPLAGLSHNRADDHRYVLWPILNWKMCFDDRDTSGAGTAWMLWPLYGSVKRERESQWLFLPPLFSWAEAHSMSSASKGDSSPDVRLRCPWPIFEWESTASRERISVLPIYEHVHWRTYKEGDNGGDVTRFGWRLVELYDNETRVFPIWTSMKDGSYFRLWPFWESTRDGNGVSHGRFLSLFPIRWVDAVDRNWSKFWTFYENESNPVCTYHSLFWGIFRWRTFDD
;
A
#
# COMPACT_ATOMS: atom_id res chain seq x y z
N MET A 1 6.57 5.77 -43.29
CA MET A 1 5.10 5.92 -43.36
C MET A 1 4.36 4.70 -43.89
N LEU A 2 4.69 4.13 -45.04
CA LEU A 2 4.03 2.89 -45.54
C LEU A 2 4.45 1.61 -44.77
N ALA A 3 5.65 1.56 -44.20
CA ALA A 3 6.12 0.45 -43.39
C ALA A 3 5.53 0.38 -41.99
N GLU A 4 5.21 1.53 -41.40
CA GLU A 4 4.57 1.61 -40.07
C GLU A 4 3.07 1.30 -40.13
N ALA A 5 2.41 1.60 -41.25
CA ALA A 5 1.01 1.23 -41.49
C ALA A 5 0.85 -0.29 -41.74
N LEU A 6 1.90 -1.01 -42.15
CA LEU A 6 1.88 -2.47 -42.34
C LEU A 6 2.16 -3.26 -41.05
N VAL A 7 2.71 -2.62 -40.03
CA VAL A 7 2.94 -3.26 -38.70
C VAL A 7 1.66 -3.39 -37.89
N LEU A 8 0.62 -2.63 -38.19
CA LEU A 8 -0.74 -2.81 -37.64
C LEU A 8 -1.51 -4.00 -38.22
N ALA A 9 -0.93 -4.75 -39.16
CA ALA A 9 -1.57 -5.80 -39.89
C ALA A 9 -1.12 -7.18 -39.41
N ALA A 10 -1.67 -7.66 -38.32
CA ALA A 10 -2.03 -9.07 -38.07
C ALA A 10 -2.60 -9.25 -36.64
N ALA A 11 -3.44 -8.35 -36.19
CA ALA A 11 -4.30 -8.68 -35.06
C ALA A 11 -5.42 -9.58 -35.60
N PHE A 12 -5.40 -10.85 -35.23
CA PHE A 12 -6.49 -11.77 -35.50
C PHE A 12 -7.35 -11.86 -34.23
N GLU A 13 -8.62 -11.52 -34.34
CA GLU A 13 -9.55 -11.48 -33.22
C GLU A 13 -10.87 -12.18 -33.61
N VAL A 14 -11.33 -13.08 -32.72
CA VAL A 14 -12.61 -13.78 -32.88
C VAL A 14 -13.46 -13.53 -31.62
N GLY A 15 -14.31 -12.51 -31.68
CA GLY A 15 -15.17 -12.11 -30.60
C GLY A 15 -14.39 -11.82 -29.32
N PRO A 16 -15.01 -12.01 -28.15
CA PRO A 16 -14.32 -11.81 -26.87
C PRO A 16 -13.36 -12.94 -26.50
N PHE A 17 -13.42 -14.07 -27.21
CA PHE A 17 -12.78 -15.33 -26.81
C PHE A 17 -11.32 -15.43 -27.26
N TYR A 18 -11.01 -15.01 -28.48
CA TYR A 18 -9.68 -15.17 -29.04
C TYR A 18 -9.13 -13.86 -29.58
N GLU A 19 -7.87 -13.58 -29.21
CA GLU A 19 -7.13 -12.42 -29.71
C GLU A 19 -5.65 -12.80 -29.87
N GLN A 20 -5.08 -12.44 -31.02
CA GLN A 20 -3.66 -12.61 -31.28
C GLN A 20 -3.10 -11.33 -31.89
N ARG A 21 -2.07 -10.81 -31.28
CA ARG A 21 -1.23 -9.68 -31.72
C ARG A 21 0.23 -10.11 -31.64
N ARG A 22 1.15 -9.25 -32.07
CA ARG A 22 2.59 -9.57 -32.13
C ARG A 22 3.13 -10.06 -30.75
N ASP A 23 2.79 -9.37 -29.67
CA ASP A 23 3.29 -9.62 -28.32
C ASP A 23 2.18 -9.98 -27.32
N TYR A 24 1.03 -10.42 -27.83
CA TYR A 24 -0.13 -10.74 -27.02
C TYR A 24 -0.96 -11.84 -27.67
N ALA A 25 -1.26 -12.88 -26.91
CA ALA A 25 -2.20 -13.91 -27.27
C ALA A 25 -3.18 -14.20 -26.13
N ALA A 26 -4.47 -14.33 -26.45
CA ALA A 26 -5.47 -14.67 -25.45
C ALA A 26 -6.52 -15.63 -26.01
N LEU A 27 -6.84 -16.66 -25.23
CA LEU A 27 -8.02 -17.51 -25.36
C LEU A 27 -8.82 -17.36 -24.05
N ARG A 28 -9.65 -16.34 -24.01
CA ARG A 28 -10.38 -15.95 -22.78
C ARG A 28 -11.56 -16.89 -22.48
N PRO A 29 -11.86 -17.18 -21.20
CA PRO A 29 -11.15 -16.76 -19.98
C PRO A 29 -10.00 -17.71 -19.60
N PHE A 30 -9.60 -18.63 -20.47
CA PHE A 30 -8.70 -19.73 -20.11
C PHE A 30 -7.23 -19.32 -20.05
N VAL A 31 -6.75 -18.60 -21.05
CA VAL A 31 -5.33 -18.20 -21.14
C VAL A 31 -5.21 -16.81 -21.73
N SER A 32 -4.33 -15.98 -21.17
CA SER A 32 -3.84 -14.76 -21.79
C SER A 32 -2.34 -14.58 -21.54
N SER A 33 -1.60 -14.19 -22.57
CA SER A 33 -0.14 -14.04 -22.51
C SER A 33 0.29 -12.68 -23.06
N PRO A 34 0.38 -11.64 -22.23
CA PRO A 34 0.97 -10.36 -22.59
C PRO A 34 2.48 -10.38 -22.34
N GLY A 35 3.28 -10.51 -23.41
CA GLY A 35 4.74 -10.53 -23.31
C GLY A 35 5.26 -11.69 -22.47
N GLU A 36 5.96 -11.37 -21.37
CA GLU A 36 6.58 -12.37 -20.48
C GLU A 36 5.62 -12.95 -19.42
N THR A 37 4.42 -12.42 -19.29
CA THR A 37 3.43 -12.88 -18.32
C THR A 37 2.42 -13.80 -18.98
N THR A 38 2.02 -14.87 -18.32
CA THR A 38 0.95 -15.77 -18.75
C THR A 38 -0.04 -15.97 -17.64
N ASP A 39 -1.29 -15.59 -17.87
CA ASP A 39 -2.41 -15.85 -16.98
C ASP A 39 -3.17 -17.10 -17.46
N VAL A 40 -3.46 -18.03 -16.56
CA VAL A 40 -4.33 -19.18 -16.82
C VAL A 40 -5.53 -19.13 -15.88
N MET A 41 -6.72 -18.99 -16.47
CA MET A 41 -7.98 -18.82 -15.72
C MET A 41 -7.87 -17.79 -14.59
N TRP A 42 -7.26 -16.63 -14.90
CA TRP A 42 -7.02 -15.61 -13.88
C TRP A 42 -8.25 -15.38 -13.00
N PRO A 43 -8.12 -15.35 -11.63
CA PRO A 43 -6.88 -15.24 -10.85
C PRO A 43 -6.29 -16.58 -10.36
N VAL A 44 -6.60 -17.72 -11.00
CA VAL A 44 -6.17 -19.04 -10.52
C VAL A 44 -4.66 -19.24 -10.65
N PHE A 45 -4.09 -18.91 -11.81
CA PHE A 45 -2.65 -19.05 -12.03
C PHE A 45 -2.12 -17.91 -12.88
N THR A 46 -0.99 -17.36 -12.44
CA THR A 46 -0.21 -16.37 -13.18
C THR A 46 1.25 -16.77 -13.15
N SER A 47 1.92 -16.74 -14.30
CA SER A 47 3.33 -17.03 -14.45
C SER A 47 4.04 -15.88 -15.15
N HIS A 48 5.23 -15.58 -14.70
CA HIS A 48 6.18 -14.66 -15.30
C HIS A 48 7.52 -15.39 -15.44
N ARG A 49 8.49 -14.82 -16.13
CA ARG A 49 9.80 -15.42 -16.31
C ARG A 49 10.44 -15.91 -15.01
N ASP A 50 10.38 -15.08 -13.97
CA ASP A 50 11.11 -15.30 -12.73
C ASP A 50 10.20 -15.65 -11.54
N TRP A 51 8.89 -15.71 -11.75
CA TRP A 51 7.94 -16.03 -10.69
C TRP A 51 6.66 -16.65 -11.23
N TRP A 52 5.97 -17.39 -10.37
CA TRP A 52 4.61 -17.83 -10.62
C TRP A 52 3.77 -17.78 -9.33
N ARG A 53 2.48 -17.66 -9.51
CA ARG A 53 1.50 -17.62 -8.43
C ARG A 53 0.33 -18.53 -8.78
N PHE A 54 -0.05 -19.39 -7.82
CA PHE A 54 -1.26 -20.19 -7.92
C PHE A 54 -2.25 -19.71 -6.87
N CYS A 55 -3.44 -19.28 -7.31
CA CYS A 55 -4.40 -18.53 -6.50
C CYS A 55 -3.70 -17.37 -5.78
N TRP A 56 -4.01 -17.13 -4.51
CA TRP A 56 -3.44 -16.03 -3.74
C TRP A 56 -2.52 -16.51 -2.62
N PHE A 57 -2.49 -17.79 -2.40
CA PHE A 57 -1.81 -18.40 -1.26
C PHE A 57 -0.54 -19.17 -1.63
N THR A 58 -0.29 -19.46 -2.91
CA THR A 58 0.96 -20.09 -3.35
C THR A 58 1.73 -19.12 -4.24
N HIS A 59 2.98 -18.90 -3.90
CA HIS A 59 3.89 -18.03 -4.62
C HIS A 59 5.27 -18.68 -4.73
N TYR A 60 5.88 -18.57 -5.90
CA TYR A 60 7.26 -18.94 -6.16
C TYR A 60 7.96 -17.79 -6.88
N GLN A 61 9.20 -17.53 -6.50
CA GLN A 61 10.03 -16.52 -7.13
C GLN A 61 11.47 -16.98 -7.22
N ASP A 62 12.09 -16.83 -8.39
CA ASP A 62 13.52 -16.93 -8.61
C ASP A 62 14.17 -15.55 -8.52
N TYR A 63 15.36 -15.47 -7.96
CA TYR A 63 16.15 -14.26 -7.86
C TYR A 63 17.37 -14.33 -8.78
N PRO A 64 17.88 -13.19 -9.34
CA PRO A 64 19.03 -13.18 -10.23
C PRO A 64 20.33 -13.70 -9.61
N ASP A 65 20.44 -13.70 -8.28
CA ASP A 65 21.56 -14.22 -7.50
C ASP A 65 21.59 -15.75 -7.39
N GLY A 66 20.59 -16.45 -7.97
CA GLY A 66 20.40 -17.88 -7.86
C GLY A 66 19.62 -18.32 -6.61
N GLY A 67 19.13 -17.36 -5.82
CA GLY A 67 18.21 -17.62 -4.73
C GLY A 67 16.79 -17.93 -5.24
N TYR A 68 15.98 -18.54 -4.37
CA TYR A 68 14.56 -18.76 -4.64
C TYR A 68 13.72 -18.63 -3.36
N GLN A 69 12.44 -18.35 -3.55
CA GLN A 69 11.43 -18.32 -2.49
C GLN A 69 10.18 -19.07 -2.93
N PHE A 70 9.68 -19.97 -2.09
CA PHE A 70 8.45 -20.69 -2.31
C PHE A 70 7.57 -20.63 -1.06
N GLU A 71 6.33 -20.23 -1.23
CA GLU A 71 5.38 -20.02 -0.15
C GLU A 71 4.01 -20.59 -0.46
N VAL A 72 3.40 -21.25 0.53
CA VAL A 72 2.00 -21.64 0.60
C VAL A 72 1.41 -21.01 1.86
N ILE A 73 1.02 -19.76 1.76
CA ILE A 73 0.58 -18.93 2.90
C ILE A 73 -0.73 -19.45 3.50
N PRO A 74 -0.84 -19.59 4.83
CA PRO A 74 0.21 -19.39 5.84
C PRO A 74 1.01 -20.66 6.19
N LEU A 75 0.76 -21.79 5.51
CA LEU A 75 1.12 -23.12 5.98
C LEU A 75 2.59 -23.49 5.79
N TRP A 76 3.14 -23.23 4.62
CA TRP A 76 4.47 -23.68 4.25
C TRP A 76 5.26 -22.56 3.60
N PHE A 77 6.53 -22.49 3.91
CA PHE A 77 7.49 -21.65 3.21
C PHE A 77 8.87 -22.28 3.19
N ASN A 78 9.59 -22.09 2.12
CA ASN A 78 11.01 -22.40 2.02
C ASN A 78 11.70 -21.48 1.01
N GLY A 79 12.98 -21.29 1.18
CA GLY A 79 13.77 -20.45 0.30
C GLY A 79 15.25 -20.61 0.52
N HIS A 80 16.01 -20.03 -0.40
CA HIS A 80 17.46 -19.97 -0.39
C HIS A 80 17.89 -18.59 -0.91
N SER A 81 18.89 -17.98 -0.29
CA SER A 81 19.51 -16.74 -0.76
C SER A 81 21.00 -16.97 -0.99
N ALA A 82 21.47 -16.75 -2.20
CA ALA A 82 22.87 -16.96 -2.55
C ALA A 82 23.77 -15.79 -2.09
N ASP A 83 23.23 -14.58 -1.97
CA ASP A 83 24.00 -13.37 -1.61
C ASP A 83 24.16 -13.16 -0.11
N ASN A 84 23.38 -13.85 0.74
CA ASN A 84 23.43 -13.66 2.17
C ASN A 84 23.72 -14.97 2.90
N PRO A 85 24.98 -15.22 3.32
CA PRO A 85 25.37 -16.44 4.00
C PRO A 85 24.66 -16.66 5.35
N ASP A 86 24.07 -15.63 5.94
CA ASP A 86 23.25 -15.76 7.14
C ASP A 86 21.88 -16.39 6.86
N TYR A 87 21.51 -16.53 5.57
CA TYR A 87 20.23 -17.04 5.10
C TYR A 87 20.38 -18.08 3.98
N ASP A 88 21.38 -18.96 4.09
CA ASP A 88 21.66 -19.99 3.09
C ASP A 88 20.44 -20.81 2.70
N SER A 89 19.65 -21.21 3.66
CA SER A 89 18.36 -21.85 3.42
C SER A 89 17.44 -21.70 4.63
N TYR A 90 16.17 -21.53 4.37
CA TYR A 90 15.13 -21.44 5.40
C TYR A 90 13.90 -22.25 4.98
N TRP A 91 13.18 -22.76 5.98
CA TRP A 91 11.92 -23.45 5.73
C TRP A 91 11.03 -23.40 6.97
N GLY A 92 9.73 -23.64 6.76
CA GLY A 92 8.82 -23.76 7.87
C GLY A 92 7.48 -24.36 7.49
N LEU A 93 6.89 -25.05 8.47
CA LEU A 93 5.53 -25.57 8.45
C LEU A 93 4.77 -24.95 9.63
N PHE A 94 4.01 -23.90 9.34
CA PHE A 94 3.21 -23.23 10.36
C PHE A 94 2.00 -24.08 10.77
N PRO A 95 1.66 -24.16 12.06
CA PRO A 95 2.27 -23.47 13.21
C PRO A 95 3.38 -24.30 13.90
N PHE A 96 3.83 -25.41 13.34
CA PHE A 96 4.62 -26.41 14.05
C PHE A 96 6.08 -26.00 14.25
N TYR A 97 6.78 -25.70 13.18
CA TYR A 97 8.18 -25.31 13.21
C TYR A 97 8.54 -24.48 11.98
N GLY A 98 9.39 -23.50 12.16
CA GLY A 98 9.94 -22.76 11.02
C GLY A 98 11.02 -21.77 11.40
N GLU A 99 11.80 -21.43 10.38
CA GLU A 99 12.81 -20.39 10.39
C GLU A 99 12.64 -19.53 9.13
N HIS A 100 12.48 -18.23 9.30
CA HIS A 100 12.30 -17.30 8.20
C HIS A 100 13.19 -16.07 8.40
N PRO A 101 13.95 -15.65 7.37
CA PRO A 101 14.88 -14.54 7.50
C PRO A 101 14.22 -13.20 7.81
N HIS A 102 13.03 -12.96 7.27
CA HIS A 102 12.38 -11.66 7.41
C HIS A 102 10.85 -11.74 7.33
N ILE A 103 10.17 -11.58 8.46
CA ILE A 103 8.70 -11.50 8.52
C ILE A 103 8.29 -10.25 9.28
N LEU A 104 7.40 -9.42 8.72
CA LEU A 104 6.80 -8.25 9.38
C LEU A 104 7.83 -7.33 10.06
N SER A 105 8.93 -7.03 9.38
CA SER A 105 10.04 -6.21 9.92
C SER A 105 10.83 -6.86 11.08
N LEU A 106 10.65 -8.14 11.33
CA LEU A 106 11.45 -8.95 12.23
C LEU A 106 12.44 -9.79 11.42
N TYR A 107 13.63 -9.97 11.93
CA TYR A 107 14.71 -10.72 11.27
C TYR A 107 14.94 -12.04 11.99
N ASP A 108 15.36 -13.07 11.25
CA ASP A 108 15.71 -14.39 11.76
C ASP A 108 14.63 -14.89 12.75
N VAL A 109 13.41 -15.02 12.24
CA VAL A 109 12.27 -15.47 13.05
C VAL A 109 12.24 -16.97 13.07
N ARG A 110 12.35 -17.56 14.27
CA ARG A 110 12.23 -18.99 14.51
C ARG A 110 11.05 -19.26 15.42
N PHE A 111 10.27 -20.26 15.13
CA PHE A 111 9.16 -20.67 15.98
C PHE A 111 9.06 -22.18 16.11
N CYS A 112 8.52 -22.60 17.24
CA CYS A 112 8.17 -24.00 17.50
C CYS A 112 6.82 -24.03 18.19
N LEU A 113 5.85 -24.73 17.56
CA LEU A 113 4.45 -24.80 18.02
C LEU A 113 3.88 -23.40 18.30
N TRP A 114 3.98 -22.52 17.28
CA TRP A 114 3.48 -21.15 17.43
C TRP A 114 2.04 -21.14 17.99
N PRO A 115 1.72 -20.31 19.00
CA PRO A 115 2.52 -19.24 19.60
C PRO A 115 3.36 -19.64 20.84
N ILE A 116 3.55 -20.96 21.08
CA ILE A 116 4.18 -21.43 22.33
C ILE A 116 5.61 -20.91 22.46
N TRP A 117 6.43 -21.01 21.42
CA TRP A 117 7.77 -20.46 21.43
C TRP A 117 8.11 -19.76 20.12
N THR A 118 8.67 -18.56 20.25
CA THR A 118 9.12 -17.75 19.10
C THR A 118 10.41 -17.01 19.50
N ARG A 119 11.42 -17.09 18.65
CA ARG A 119 12.65 -16.28 18.74
C ARG A 119 12.75 -15.41 17.51
N TYR A 120 13.11 -14.16 17.69
CA TYR A 120 13.34 -13.25 16.57
C TYR A 120 14.45 -12.26 16.87
N LYS A 121 15.08 -11.75 15.81
CA LYS A 121 16.06 -10.68 15.89
C LYS A 121 15.44 -9.36 15.44
N SER A 122 15.87 -8.28 16.06
CA SER A 122 15.61 -6.92 15.63
C SER A 122 16.92 -6.11 15.60
N PRO A 123 17.06 -5.15 14.66
CA PRO A 123 18.30 -4.40 14.55
C PRO A 123 18.53 -3.56 15.80
N ARG A 124 19.74 -3.61 16.30
CA ARG A 124 20.21 -2.67 17.32
C ARG A 124 20.41 -1.30 16.69
N ASN A 125 20.53 -0.33 17.53
CA ASN A 125 20.87 1.04 17.15
C ASN A 125 22.09 1.07 16.22
N ALA A 126 22.03 1.88 15.14
CA ALA A 126 23.15 2.05 14.19
C ALA A 126 24.48 2.47 14.87
N ALA A 127 24.40 3.17 16.01
CA ALA A 127 25.58 3.57 16.79
C ALA A 127 26.21 2.43 17.60
N GLN A 128 25.44 1.38 17.97
CA GLN A 128 25.90 0.24 18.76
C GLN A 128 26.21 -1.01 17.93
N GLY A 129 25.69 -1.06 16.71
CA GLY A 129 25.81 -2.21 15.81
C GLY A 129 25.24 -3.51 16.41
N GLY A 130 24.94 -4.49 15.53
CA GLY A 130 24.51 -5.82 15.94
C GLY A 130 22.99 -5.98 16.10
N TRP A 131 22.60 -7.13 16.66
CA TRP A 131 21.24 -7.59 16.72
C TRP A 131 20.76 -7.76 18.17
N MET A 132 19.50 -7.44 18.41
CA MET A 132 18.80 -7.79 19.64
C MET A 132 18.00 -9.06 19.39
N THR A 133 18.21 -10.07 20.22
CA THR A 133 17.45 -11.33 20.16
C THR A 133 16.38 -11.34 21.24
N THR A 134 15.16 -11.64 20.84
CA THR A 134 14.00 -11.78 21.71
C THR A 134 13.52 -13.22 21.69
N ASP A 135 13.40 -13.82 22.86
CA ASP A 135 12.71 -15.09 23.08
C ASP A 135 11.32 -14.80 23.66
N ALA A 136 10.29 -15.30 23.01
CA ALA A 136 8.90 -15.15 23.47
C ALA A 136 8.27 -16.53 23.71
N VAL A 137 7.58 -16.67 24.84
CA VAL A 137 6.82 -17.86 25.20
C VAL A 137 5.33 -17.49 25.29
N CYS A 138 4.49 -18.30 24.63
CA CYS A 138 3.07 -18.00 24.48
C CYS A 138 2.85 -16.55 23.98
N PHE A 139 3.51 -16.21 22.87
CA PHE A 139 3.46 -14.86 22.31
C PHE A 139 2.03 -14.30 22.22
N PRO A 140 1.78 -13.07 22.69
CA PRO A 140 2.74 -12.05 23.18
C PRO A 140 2.93 -12.00 24.69
N PHE A 141 2.50 -13.02 25.46
CA PHE A 141 2.35 -12.94 26.90
C PHE A 141 3.67 -12.81 27.68
N TRP A 142 4.67 -13.56 27.31
CA TRP A 142 5.97 -13.50 27.96
C TRP A 142 7.11 -13.40 26.95
N HIS A 143 8.01 -12.46 27.16
CA HIS A 143 9.22 -12.33 26.35
C HIS A 143 10.42 -11.86 27.17
N LEU A 144 11.57 -12.29 26.75
CA LEU A 144 12.89 -11.89 27.25
C LEU A 144 13.78 -11.47 26.09
N ARG A 145 14.52 -10.40 26.26
CA ARG A 145 15.43 -9.86 25.26
C ARG A 145 16.84 -9.76 25.83
N ASN A 146 17.86 -9.96 24.98
CA ASN A 146 19.27 -10.00 25.39
C ASN A 146 19.84 -8.67 25.92
N ASP A 147 19.11 -7.57 25.85
CA ASP A 147 19.44 -6.26 26.41
C ASP A 147 18.89 -6.06 27.82
N GLY A 148 18.29 -7.05 28.44
CA GLY A 148 17.64 -6.99 29.74
C GLY A 148 16.17 -6.57 29.70
N SER A 149 15.62 -6.30 28.53
CA SER A 149 14.18 -6.09 28.37
C SER A 149 13.39 -7.36 28.64
N TRP A 150 12.24 -7.21 29.28
CA TRP A 150 11.34 -8.33 29.54
C TRP A 150 9.89 -7.86 29.59
N GLY A 151 8.98 -8.76 29.35
CA GLY A 151 7.54 -8.47 29.48
C GLY A 151 6.76 -9.70 29.89
N LEU A 152 5.84 -9.52 30.82
CA LEU A 152 4.79 -10.46 31.18
C LEU A 152 3.47 -9.74 30.98
N TRP A 153 3.02 -9.73 29.73
CA TRP A 153 1.80 -9.03 29.33
C TRP A 153 0.55 -9.77 29.83
N PRO A 154 -0.47 -9.08 30.35
CA PRO A 154 -0.57 -7.62 30.52
C PRO A 154 -0.04 -7.08 31.84
N LEU A 155 0.62 -7.88 32.69
CA LEU A 155 0.90 -7.54 34.07
C LEU A 155 1.99 -6.49 34.23
N ALA A 156 3.18 -6.73 33.70
CA ALA A 156 4.28 -5.80 33.81
C ALA A 156 5.33 -6.02 32.71
N GLY A 157 6.12 -5.00 32.41
CA GLY A 157 7.23 -5.12 31.49
C GLY A 157 8.14 -3.90 31.45
N LEU A 158 9.36 -4.16 30.98
CA LEU A 158 10.41 -3.18 30.75
C LEU A 158 10.98 -3.43 29.35
N SER A 159 11.07 -2.43 28.53
CA SER A 159 11.65 -2.48 27.20
C SER A 159 12.65 -1.35 27.00
N HIS A 160 13.89 -1.71 26.67
CA HIS A 160 14.95 -0.79 26.29
C HIS A 160 15.00 -0.68 24.78
N ASN A 161 14.51 0.41 24.22
CA ASN A 161 14.55 0.67 22.78
C ASN A 161 15.64 1.69 22.46
N ARG A 162 15.87 1.93 21.17
CA ARG A 162 16.82 2.93 20.70
C ARG A 162 16.51 4.33 21.22
N ALA A 163 15.24 4.70 21.19
CA ALA A 163 14.79 6.05 21.48
C ALA A 163 14.14 6.21 22.86
N ASP A 164 13.81 5.11 23.52
CA ASP A 164 13.13 5.16 24.83
C ASP A 164 13.35 3.92 25.70
N ASP A 165 13.21 4.12 27.00
CA ASP A 165 12.94 3.08 27.99
C ASP A 165 11.45 3.11 28.31
N HIS A 166 10.74 2.04 27.99
CA HIS A 166 9.32 1.90 28.21
C HIS A 166 9.05 0.89 29.33
N ARG A 167 8.22 1.27 30.27
CA ARG A 167 7.76 0.42 31.38
C ARG A 167 6.24 0.46 31.46
N TYR A 168 5.65 -0.65 31.84
CA TYR A 168 4.21 -0.72 32.08
C TYR A 168 3.88 -1.62 33.28
N VAL A 169 2.75 -1.32 33.90
CA VAL A 169 2.11 -2.13 34.93
C VAL A 169 0.63 -2.22 34.63
N LEU A 170 0.08 -3.43 34.61
CA LEU A 170 -1.31 -3.72 34.25
C LEU A 170 -1.70 -3.04 32.91
N TRP A 171 -0.93 -3.34 31.86
CA TRP A 171 -1.18 -2.74 30.54
C TRP A 171 -2.66 -2.90 30.13
N PRO A 172 -3.33 -1.83 29.63
CA PRO A 172 -2.78 -0.52 29.28
C PRO A 172 -2.83 0.53 30.41
N ILE A 173 -3.15 0.17 31.67
CA ILE A 173 -3.53 1.09 32.73
C ILE A 173 -2.40 2.09 33.03
N LEU A 174 -1.22 1.62 33.42
CA LEU A 174 -0.11 2.49 33.75
C LEU A 174 1.07 2.23 32.82
N ASN A 175 1.44 3.26 32.08
CA ASN A 175 2.59 3.24 31.17
C ASN A 175 3.43 4.48 31.39
N TRP A 176 4.76 4.34 31.37
CA TRP A 176 5.67 5.49 31.35
C TRP A 176 6.91 5.18 30.51
N LYS A 177 7.44 6.23 29.90
CA LYS A 177 8.61 6.19 29.04
C LYS A 177 9.59 7.28 29.42
N MET A 178 10.88 6.95 29.36
CA MET A 178 11.96 7.93 29.30
C MET A 178 12.46 7.95 27.87
N CYS A 179 12.28 9.08 27.19
CA CYS A 179 12.71 9.28 25.82
C CYS A 179 14.11 9.89 25.82
N PHE A 180 15.00 9.33 25.01
CA PHE A 180 16.37 9.81 24.85
C PHE A 180 16.46 10.78 23.67
N ASP A 181 17.47 11.63 23.68
CA ASP A 181 17.77 12.47 22.51
C ASP A 181 18.33 11.57 21.40
N ASP A 182 17.60 11.47 20.31
CA ASP A 182 18.04 10.82 19.08
C ASP A 182 17.88 11.82 17.93
N ARG A 183 18.81 11.81 16.98
CA ARG A 183 18.90 12.83 15.90
C ARG A 183 17.64 12.99 15.07
N ASP A 184 16.82 11.94 15.03
CA ASP A 184 15.57 11.91 14.24
C ASP A 184 14.30 12.07 15.09
N THR A 185 14.42 12.42 16.37
CA THR A 185 13.27 12.46 17.28
C THR A 185 13.03 13.85 17.86
N SER A 186 11.92 13.98 18.58
CA SER A 186 11.48 15.21 19.24
C SER A 186 12.32 15.61 20.47
N GLY A 187 13.53 15.05 20.64
CA GLY A 187 14.45 15.31 21.76
C GLY A 187 14.17 14.44 22.99
N ALA A 188 15.02 14.63 24.02
CA ALA A 188 14.87 13.93 25.30
C ALA A 188 13.61 14.36 26.05
N GLY A 189 13.11 13.48 26.91
CA GLY A 189 11.94 13.81 27.72
C GLY A 189 11.26 12.62 28.37
N THR A 190 10.04 12.82 28.82
CA THR A 190 9.23 11.80 29.50
C THR A 190 7.83 11.72 28.93
N ALA A 191 7.27 10.53 28.94
CA ALA A 191 5.86 10.30 28.63
C ALA A 191 5.27 9.36 29.68
N TRP A 192 4.02 9.59 30.04
CA TRP A 192 3.30 8.71 30.94
C TRP A 192 1.80 8.70 30.62
N MET A 193 1.14 7.62 30.97
CA MET A 193 -0.29 7.45 30.75
C MET A 193 -0.91 6.63 31.88
N LEU A 194 -1.98 7.13 32.44
CA LEU A 194 -2.90 6.43 33.32
C LEU A 194 -4.23 6.22 32.56
N TRP A 195 -4.30 5.11 31.84
CA TRP A 195 -5.46 4.76 31.06
C TRP A 195 -6.63 4.32 31.96
N PRO A 196 -7.90 4.68 31.71
CA PRO A 196 -8.37 5.47 30.57
C PRO A 196 -8.45 6.98 30.82
N LEU A 197 -7.81 7.51 31.88
CA LEU A 197 -8.09 8.86 32.38
C LEU A 197 -7.26 9.94 31.68
N TYR A 198 -5.94 9.81 31.74
CA TYR A 198 -5.04 10.88 31.34
C TYR A 198 -3.66 10.37 30.88
N GLY A 199 -3.03 11.13 29.99
CA GLY A 199 -1.65 10.93 29.59
C GLY A 199 -0.96 12.25 29.23
N SER A 200 0.36 12.26 29.32
CA SER A 200 1.18 13.40 28.96
C SER A 200 2.49 12.96 28.35
N VAL A 201 2.90 13.62 27.28
CA VAL A 201 4.23 13.54 26.67
C VAL A 201 4.87 14.91 26.79
N LYS A 202 6.08 14.97 27.32
CA LYS A 202 6.88 16.20 27.41
C LYS A 202 8.30 15.88 26.93
N ARG A 203 8.65 16.37 25.76
CA ARG A 203 9.97 16.27 25.16
C ARG A 203 10.46 17.66 24.80
N GLU A 204 11.72 17.82 24.45
CA GLU A 204 12.29 19.13 24.13
C GLU A 204 11.54 19.85 22.99
N ARG A 205 11.06 19.10 22.00
CA ARG A 205 10.40 19.64 20.80
C ARG A 205 8.97 19.14 20.62
N GLU A 206 8.43 18.42 21.61
CA GLU A 206 7.08 17.85 21.52
C GLU A 206 6.40 17.93 22.87
N SER A 207 5.19 18.41 22.88
CA SER A 207 4.28 18.31 24.02
C SER A 207 2.96 17.70 23.57
N GLN A 208 2.44 16.72 24.31
CA GLN A 208 1.15 16.12 24.05
C GLN A 208 0.38 15.91 25.35
N TRP A 209 -0.90 16.18 25.28
CA TRP A 209 -1.87 15.95 26.35
C TRP A 209 -2.95 15.01 25.85
N LEU A 210 -3.28 14.01 26.66
CA LEU A 210 -4.30 13.01 26.39
C LEU A 210 -5.32 13.05 27.53
N PHE A 211 -6.58 13.18 27.18
CA PHE A 211 -7.68 13.07 28.13
C PHE A 211 -8.66 12.00 27.65
N LEU A 212 -9.02 11.05 28.52
CA LEU A 212 -9.76 9.85 28.15
C LEU A 212 -9.21 9.19 26.87
N PRO A 213 -7.90 8.83 26.84
CA PRO A 213 -7.30 8.28 25.64
C PRO A 213 -8.07 7.09 25.09
N PRO A 214 -8.27 7.01 23.76
CA PRO A 214 -7.73 7.87 22.70
C PRO A 214 -8.63 9.05 22.30
N LEU A 215 -9.72 9.35 23.04
CA LEU A 215 -10.79 10.24 22.58
C LEU A 215 -10.34 11.69 22.40
N PHE A 216 -9.61 12.24 23.37
CA PHE A 216 -9.19 13.63 23.34
C PHE A 216 -7.67 13.73 23.39
N SER A 217 -7.08 14.47 22.46
CA SER A 217 -5.64 14.77 22.51
C SER A 217 -5.32 16.10 21.86
N TRP A 218 -4.34 16.77 22.44
CA TRP A 218 -3.68 17.94 21.89
C TRP A 218 -2.19 17.64 21.79
N ALA A 219 -1.58 17.86 20.64
CA ALA A 219 -0.14 17.67 20.44
C ALA A 219 0.45 18.87 19.72
N GLU A 220 1.62 19.30 20.16
CA GLU A 220 2.45 20.31 19.52
C GLU A 220 3.85 19.75 19.32
N ALA A 221 4.40 19.89 18.12
CA ALA A 221 5.75 19.44 17.79
C ALA A 221 6.49 20.50 16.96
N HIS A 222 7.78 20.69 17.22
CA HIS A 222 8.65 21.56 16.42
C HIS A 222 9.56 20.70 15.53
N SER A 223 9.30 20.68 14.24
CA SER A 223 10.09 19.91 13.29
C SER A 223 11.44 20.57 13.01
N MET A 224 12.51 19.76 12.97
CA MET A 224 13.84 20.25 12.57
C MET A 224 13.88 20.72 11.11
N SER A 225 13.02 20.21 10.24
CA SER A 225 12.94 20.60 8.83
C SER A 225 12.34 22.00 8.63
N SER A 226 11.45 22.44 9.53
CA SER A 226 10.87 23.78 9.46
C SER A 226 11.84 24.87 9.93
N ALA A 227 12.71 24.57 10.89
CA ALA A 227 13.73 25.50 11.36
C ALA A 227 14.73 25.91 10.26
N SER A 228 15.04 25.00 9.32
CA SER A 228 15.92 25.29 8.18
C SER A 228 15.29 26.16 7.09
N LYS A 229 13.93 26.29 7.09
CA LYS A 229 13.18 27.08 6.11
C LYS A 229 12.64 28.42 6.66
N GLY A 230 13.00 28.78 7.90
CA GLY A 230 12.59 30.04 8.54
C GLY A 230 11.12 30.04 9.02
N ASP A 231 10.40 28.95 8.90
CA ASP A 231 9.05 28.79 9.48
C ASP A 231 9.17 28.13 10.86
N SER A 232 8.94 28.93 11.91
CA SER A 232 9.03 28.50 13.31
C SER A 232 7.70 28.06 13.92
N SER A 233 6.64 27.96 13.12
CA SER A 233 5.33 27.53 13.62
C SER A 233 5.38 26.05 13.99
N PRO A 234 4.82 25.67 15.16
CA PRO A 234 4.76 24.28 15.56
C PRO A 234 3.75 23.51 14.73
N ASP A 235 4.04 22.24 14.51
CA ASP A 235 3.06 21.28 14.03
C ASP A 235 2.05 21.02 15.16
N VAL A 236 0.78 21.25 14.89
CA VAL A 236 -0.30 21.11 15.90
C VAL A 236 -1.30 20.06 15.45
N ARG A 237 -1.73 19.21 16.39
CA ARG A 237 -2.79 18.22 16.16
C ARG A 237 -3.79 18.20 17.31
N LEU A 238 -5.06 18.34 16.99
CA LEU A 238 -6.20 18.23 17.90
C LEU A 238 -7.10 17.07 17.50
N ARG A 239 -7.48 16.23 18.47
CA ARG A 239 -8.50 15.18 18.33
C ARG A 239 -9.57 15.38 19.40
N CYS A 240 -10.86 15.47 18.98
CA CYS A 240 -11.92 15.79 19.93
C CYS A 240 -13.33 15.54 19.35
N PRO A 241 -14.01 14.40 19.62
CA PRO A 241 -13.45 13.11 20.02
C PRO A 241 -12.89 12.33 18.84
N TRP A 242 -11.81 11.60 19.04
CA TRP A 242 -11.30 10.67 18.04
C TRP A 242 -12.17 9.39 18.00
N PRO A 243 -12.44 8.80 16.82
CA PRO A 243 -11.95 9.15 15.48
C PRO A 243 -12.82 10.18 14.73
N ILE A 244 -13.85 10.77 15.37
CA ILE A 244 -14.84 11.60 14.68
C ILE A 244 -14.22 12.91 14.21
N PHE A 245 -13.58 13.67 15.10
CA PHE A 245 -12.97 14.94 14.76
C PHE A 245 -11.46 14.92 14.93
N GLU A 246 -10.74 15.34 13.88
CA GLU A 246 -9.30 15.56 13.89
C GLU A 246 -8.96 16.83 13.09
N TRP A 247 -8.18 17.70 13.70
CA TRP A 247 -7.56 18.84 13.06
C TRP A 247 -6.04 18.74 13.19
N GLU A 248 -5.33 18.94 12.08
CA GLU A 248 -3.88 18.86 12.00
C GLU A 248 -3.37 20.04 11.17
N SER A 249 -2.38 20.75 11.67
CA SER A 249 -1.68 21.81 10.97
C SER A 249 -0.18 21.56 11.10
N THR A 250 0.46 21.22 9.99
CA THR A 250 1.91 20.95 9.92
C THR A 250 2.56 21.87 8.89
N ALA A 251 3.89 21.89 8.88
CA ALA A 251 4.63 22.65 7.88
C ALA A 251 4.31 22.22 6.43
N SER A 252 3.88 20.96 6.23
CA SER A 252 3.60 20.39 4.90
C SER A 252 2.12 20.39 4.52
N ARG A 253 1.21 20.32 5.49
CA ARG A 253 -0.22 20.22 5.22
C ARG A 253 -1.09 20.75 6.36
N GLU A 254 -2.30 21.12 5.99
CA GLU A 254 -3.40 21.37 6.91
C GLU A 254 -4.52 20.36 6.62
N ARG A 255 -5.06 19.73 7.67
CA ARG A 255 -6.11 18.72 7.55
C ARG A 255 -7.20 18.97 8.57
N ILE A 256 -8.44 18.92 8.14
CA ILE A 256 -9.62 18.86 9.00
C ILE A 256 -10.44 17.64 8.61
N SER A 257 -10.82 16.84 9.60
CA SER A 257 -11.57 15.60 9.38
C SER A 257 -12.71 15.50 10.36
N VAL A 258 -13.92 15.23 9.87
CA VAL A 258 -15.15 14.96 10.63
C VAL A 258 -15.71 13.64 10.10
N LEU A 259 -15.13 12.53 10.53
CA LEU A 259 -15.52 11.20 10.04
C LEU A 259 -16.91 10.79 10.55
N PRO A 260 -17.73 10.13 9.72
CA PRO A 260 -17.47 9.72 8.34
C PRO A 260 -17.87 10.75 7.28
N ILE A 261 -18.23 11.97 7.67
CA ILE A 261 -18.97 12.92 6.82
C ILE A 261 -18.05 13.70 5.91
N TYR A 262 -16.95 14.25 6.44
CA TYR A 262 -16.13 15.23 5.75
C TYR A 262 -14.64 15.09 6.09
N GLU A 263 -13.80 15.26 5.10
CA GLU A 263 -12.35 15.42 5.26
C GLU A 263 -11.85 16.43 4.22
N HIS A 264 -11.05 17.37 4.67
CA HIS A 264 -10.35 18.31 3.79
C HIS A 264 -8.87 18.33 4.13
N VAL A 265 -8.02 18.24 3.10
CA VAL A 265 -6.56 18.28 3.21
C VAL A 265 -6.04 19.33 2.25
N HIS A 266 -5.38 20.34 2.79
CA HIS A 266 -4.65 21.36 2.03
C HIS A 266 -3.14 21.10 2.17
N TRP A 267 -2.44 20.91 1.04
CA TRP A 267 -1.00 20.71 1.01
C TRP A 267 -0.25 22.03 0.81
N ARG A 268 0.54 22.46 1.79
CA ARG A 268 1.31 23.72 1.76
C ARG A 268 2.56 23.65 0.90
N THR A 269 3.18 22.46 0.78
CA THR A 269 4.38 22.21 -0.02
C THR A 269 4.01 21.46 -1.29
N TYR A 270 3.63 22.22 -2.30
CA TYR A 270 3.35 21.70 -3.62
C TYR A 270 4.58 21.77 -4.51
N LYS A 271 4.99 20.66 -5.13
CA LYS A 271 5.88 20.66 -6.29
C LYS A 271 5.01 20.54 -7.54
N GLU A 272 5.18 21.48 -8.46
CA GLU A 272 4.51 21.49 -9.76
C GLU A 272 4.75 20.13 -10.45
N GLY A 273 3.64 19.38 -10.72
CA GLY A 273 3.67 18.02 -11.29
C GLY A 273 3.28 16.89 -10.34
N ASP A 274 3.17 17.12 -9.04
CA ASP A 274 2.61 16.15 -8.09
C ASP A 274 1.08 16.32 -7.97
N ASN A 275 0.34 15.22 -7.73
CA ASN A 275 -1.11 15.23 -7.48
C ASN A 275 -1.48 15.83 -6.10
N GLY A 276 -0.68 16.76 -5.59
CA GLY A 276 -0.78 17.35 -4.27
C GLY A 276 -1.34 18.75 -4.31
N GLY A 277 -2.62 18.87 -4.42
CA GLY A 277 -3.38 20.07 -4.19
C GLY A 277 -4.38 19.87 -3.08
N ASP A 278 -5.43 20.66 -3.08
CA ASP A 278 -6.54 20.50 -2.15
C ASP A 278 -7.33 19.23 -2.44
N VAL A 279 -7.59 18.46 -1.38
CA VAL A 279 -8.40 17.25 -1.46
C VAL A 279 -9.56 17.38 -0.50
N THR A 280 -10.78 17.32 -1.02
CA THR A 280 -11.99 17.29 -0.19
C THR A 280 -12.70 15.96 -0.38
N ARG A 281 -13.06 15.30 0.72
CA ARG A 281 -13.72 14.00 0.72
C ARG A 281 -15.00 14.03 1.54
N PHE A 282 -16.02 13.35 1.05
CA PHE A 282 -17.30 13.19 1.73
C PHE A 282 -17.73 11.74 1.83
N GLY A 283 -18.44 11.39 2.91
CA GLY A 283 -19.09 10.09 3.10
C GLY A 283 -18.14 8.89 2.96
N TRP A 284 -17.09 8.79 3.80
CA TRP A 284 -16.10 7.72 3.73
C TRP A 284 -15.44 7.56 2.35
N ARG A 285 -15.16 8.70 1.69
CA ARG A 285 -14.56 8.74 0.37
C ARG A 285 -15.47 8.26 -0.77
N LEU A 286 -16.79 8.31 -0.58
CA LEU A 286 -17.71 8.09 -1.69
C LEU A 286 -17.60 9.22 -2.71
N VAL A 287 -17.37 10.45 -2.23
CA VAL A 287 -17.08 11.61 -3.09
C VAL A 287 -15.70 12.15 -2.74
N GLU A 288 -14.84 12.26 -3.72
CA GLU A 288 -13.50 12.84 -3.61
C GLU A 288 -13.31 13.92 -4.67
N LEU A 289 -12.95 15.11 -4.23
CA LEU A 289 -12.66 16.27 -5.06
C LEU A 289 -11.19 16.61 -4.92
N TYR A 290 -10.45 16.45 -5.99
CA TYR A 290 -9.04 16.84 -6.13
C TYR A 290 -8.95 18.06 -7.05
N ASP A 291 -7.81 18.72 -7.07
CA ASP A 291 -7.59 19.85 -7.99
C ASP A 291 -7.76 19.46 -9.46
N ASN A 292 -7.34 18.26 -9.82
CA ASN A 292 -7.35 17.77 -11.20
C ASN A 292 -8.34 16.62 -11.44
N GLU A 293 -8.95 16.05 -10.40
CA GLU A 293 -9.87 14.91 -10.53
C GLU A 293 -11.12 15.08 -9.66
N THR A 294 -12.25 14.67 -10.17
CA THR A 294 -13.49 14.50 -9.40
C THR A 294 -13.90 13.05 -9.44
N ARG A 295 -14.17 12.47 -8.27
CA ARG A 295 -14.56 11.07 -8.14
C ARG A 295 -15.80 10.92 -7.27
N VAL A 296 -16.80 10.22 -7.77
CA VAL A 296 -18.01 9.78 -7.04
C VAL A 296 -18.09 8.26 -7.18
N PHE A 297 -17.56 7.54 -6.20
CA PHE A 297 -17.47 6.08 -6.26
C PHE A 297 -18.84 5.39 -6.10
N PRO A 298 -19.17 4.39 -6.92
CA PRO A 298 -18.42 3.91 -8.09
C PRO A 298 -18.82 4.60 -9.40
N ILE A 299 -19.74 5.57 -9.33
CA ILE A 299 -20.57 6.03 -10.45
C ILE A 299 -19.79 6.90 -11.44
N TRP A 300 -19.02 7.85 -10.93
CA TRP A 300 -18.38 8.87 -11.75
C TRP A 300 -16.91 9.08 -11.39
N THR A 301 -16.08 9.23 -12.43
CA THR A 301 -14.72 9.76 -12.31
C THR A 301 -14.43 10.62 -13.52
N SER A 302 -13.87 11.81 -13.31
CA SER A 302 -13.49 12.73 -14.39
C SER A 302 -12.21 13.47 -14.03
N MET A 303 -11.24 13.49 -14.94
CA MET A 303 -10.08 14.37 -14.88
C MET A 303 -10.33 15.67 -15.65
N LYS A 304 -9.90 16.80 -15.09
CA LYS A 304 -10.11 18.14 -15.67
C LYS A 304 -9.36 18.34 -16.98
N ASP A 305 -8.24 17.67 -17.17
CA ASP A 305 -7.45 17.69 -18.41
C ASP A 305 -8.05 16.82 -19.53
N GLY A 306 -9.16 16.12 -19.25
CA GLY A 306 -9.81 15.23 -20.20
C GLY A 306 -9.07 13.93 -20.45
N SER A 307 -8.01 13.62 -19.71
CA SER A 307 -7.25 12.37 -19.89
C SER A 307 -8.03 11.13 -19.48
N TYR A 308 -9.02 11.29 -18.61
CA TYR A 308 -9.88 10.20 -18.15
C TYR A 308 -11.29 10.67 -17.82
N PHE A 309 -12.28 9.91 -18.29
CA PHE A 309 -13.68 10.07 -17.92
C PHE A 309 -14.34 8.71 -17.74
N ARG A 310 -15.17 8.58 -16.72
CA ARG A 310 -15.95 7.37 -16.46
C ARG A 310 -17.34 7.69 -15.91
N LEU A 311 -18.33 7.08 -16.50
CA LEU A 311 -19.71 6.99 -16.00
C LEU A 311 -20.05 5.50 -15.84
N TRP A 312 -19.76 4.94 -14.67
CA TRP A 312 -19.97 3.53 -14.39
C TRP A 312 -21.47 3.17 -14.33
N PRO A 313 -21.88 2.02 -14.85
CA PRO A 313 -21.12 1.04 -15.60
C PRO A 313 -21.08 1.28 -17.12
N PHE A 314 -21.61 2.40 -17.60
CA PHE A 314 -21.97 2.60 -19.01
C PHE A 314 -20.81 3.01 -19.90
N TRP A 315 -20.03 3.99 -19.50
CA TRP A 315 -19.01 4.58 -20.38
C TRP A 315 -17.69 4.82 -19.66
N GLU A 316 -16.61 4.53 -20.35
CA GLU A 316 -15.27 4.87 -19.91
C GLU A 316 -14.45 5.36 -21.10
N SER A 317 -13.72 6.45 -20.93
CA SER A 317 -12.77 6.94 -21.93
C SER A 317 -11.46 7.35 -21.30
N THR A 318 -10.38 7.06 -22.02
CA THR A 318 -9.01 7.43 -21.67
C THR A 318 -8.39 8.18 -22.83
N ARG A 319 -7.51 9.14 -22.55
CA ARG A 319 -6.72 9.84 -23.54
C ARG A 319 -5.26 9.82 -23.12
N ASP A 320 -4.40 9.39 -24.03
CA ASP A 320 -2.96 9.36 -23.79
C ASP A 320 -2.28 10.71 -24.10
N GLY A 321 -1.01 10.85 -23.72
CA GLY A 321 -0.21 12.05 -23.99
C GLY A 321 0.05 12.35 -25.48
N ASN A 322 -0.19 11.37 -26.36
CA ASN A 322 -0.07 11.51 -27.81
C ASN A 322 -1.38 11.94 -28.49
N GLY A 323 -2.43 12.16 -27.69
CA GLY A 323 -3.74 12.56 -28.17
C GLY A 323 -4.62 11.42 -28.68
N VAL A 324 -4.17 10.17 -28.55
CA VAL A 324 -5.01 9.00 -28.85
C VAL A 324 -6.00 8.80 -27.72
N SER A 325 -7.29 8.71 -28.04
CA SER A 325 -8.34 8.46 -27.06
C SER A 325 -8.99 7.10 -27.31
N HIS A 326 -9.22 6.37 -26.22
CA HIS A 326 -9.93 5.10 -26.21
C HIS A 326 -11.23 5.25 -25.45
N GLY A 327 -12.33 4.85 -26.05
CA GLY A 327 -13.64 4.82 -25.40
C GLY A 327 -14.22 3.42 -25.42
N ARG A 328 -14.93 3.05 -24.37
CA ARG A 328 -15.62 1.77 -24.29
C ARG A 328 -16.99 1.89 -23.63
N PHE A 329 -17.97 1.20 -24.17
CA PHE A 329 -19.31 1.08 -23.62
C PHE A 329 -19.45 -0.23 -22.85
N LEU A 330 -19.93 -0.16 -21.61
CA LEU A 330 -19.96 -1.15 -20.53
C LEU A 330 -18.58 -1.46 -19.96
N SER A 331 -18.34 -0.94 -18.76
CA SER A 331 -17.19 -1.22 -17.93
C SER A 331 -17.69 -1.66 -16.56
N LEU A 332 -17.93 -2.99 -16.38
CA LEU A 332 -18.61 -3.49 -15.19
C LEU A 332 -17.74 -3.50 -13.92
N PHE A 333 -16.43 -3.53 -14.06
CA PHE A 333 -15.53 -3.53 -12.91
C PHE A 333 -15.43 -2.12 -12.31
N PRO A 334 -15.77 -1.92 -11.02
CA PRO A 334 -15.87 -0.58 -10.45
C PRO A 334 -14.53 0.06 -10.09
N ILE A 335 -13.44 -0.71 -10.07
CA ILE A 335 -12.10 -0.25 -9.72
C ILE A 335 -11.32 0.07 -11.00
N ARG A 336 -10.62 1.19 -10.99
CA ARG A 336 -9.75 1.65 -12.07
C ARG A 336 -8.40 0.92 -12.03
N TRP A 337 -7.76 0.74 -13.18
CA TRP A 337 -6.36 0.27 -13.31
C TRP A 337 -6.10 -1.17 -12.82
N VAL A 338 -6.96 -2.07 -13.18
CA VAL A 338 -6.72 -3.50 -12.93
C VAL A 338 -6.47 -4.18 -14.30
N ASP A 339 -5.24 -4.10 -14.77
CA ASP A 339 -4.83 -4.63 -16.09
C ASP A 339 -5.20 -6.10 -16.30
N ALA A 340 -5.12 -6.90 -15.22
CA ALA A 340 -5.50 -8.31 -15.31
C ALA A 340 -7.00 -8.52 -15.58
N VAL A 341 -7.86 -7.66 -15.02
CA VAL A 341 -9.31 -7.68 -15.35
C VAL A 341 -9.53 -7.24 -16.79
N ASP A 342 -8.83 -6.20 -17.24
CA ASP A 342 -8.95 -5.72 -18.61
C ASP A 342 -8.50 -6.75 -19.61
N ARG A 343 -7.39 -7.46 -19.36
CA ARG A 343 -6.90 -8.53 -20.25
C ARG A 343 -7.81 -9.75 -20.30
N ASN A 344 -8.29 -10.21 -19.14
CA ASN A 344 -8.96 -11.52 -19.05
C ASN A 344 -10.48 -11.45 -19.11
N TRP A 345 -11.07 -10.34 -18.67
CA TRP A 345 -12.52 -10.28 -18.46
C TRP A 345 -13.24 -9.14 -19.16
N SER A 346 -12.64 -7.95 -19.34
CA SER A 346 -13.34 -6.76 -19.84
C SER A 346 -14.00 -6.98 -21.22
N LYS A 347 -13.37 -7.76 -22.08
CA LYS A 347 -13.90 -8.08 -23.41
C LYS A 347 -15.26 -8.80 -23.40
N PHE A 348 -15.62 -9.51 -22.33
CA PHE A 348 -16.91 -10.20 -22.27
C PHE A 348 -18.12 -9.28 -22.11
N TRP A 349 -17.93 -8.11 -21.52
CA TRP A 349 -19.02 -7.15 -21.31
C TRP A 349 -18.91 -5.88 -22.13
N THR A 350 -17.75 -5.63 -22.77
CA THR A 350 -17.58 -4.45 -23.61
C THR A 350 -18.14 -4.70 -25.00
N PHE A 351 -19.29 -4.09 -25.29
CA PHE A 351 -19.96 -4.25 -26.59
C PHE A 351 -19.44 -3.33 -27.67
N TYR A 352 -18.98 -2.14 -27.28
CA TYR A 352 -18.50 -1.12 -28.19
C TYR A 352 -17.20 -0.52 -27.69
N GLU A 353 -16.25 -0.42 -28.60
CA GLU A 353 -14.96 0.24 -28.37
C GLU A 353 -14.69 1.20 -29.50
N ASN A 354 -14.08 2.32 -29.18
CA ASN A 354 -13.53 3.22 -30.19
C ASN A 354 -12.12 3.65 -29.82
N GLU A 355 -11.30 3.85 -30.84
CA GLU A 355 -9.96 4.41 -30.74
C GLU A 355 -9.88 5.59 -31.69
N SER A 356 -9.69 6.78 -31.16
CA SER A 356 -9.59 8.00 -31.94
C SER A 356 -8.16 8.53 -31.87
N ASN A 357 -7.59 8.78 -33.02
CA ASN A 357 -6.33 9.49 -33.22
C ASN A 357 -6.57 10.79 -34.00
N PRO A 358 -5.59 11.69 -34.14
CA PRO A 358 -5.77 12.98 -34.82
C PRO A 358 -6.22 12.90 -36.30
N VAL A 359 -6.24 11.72 -36.91
CA VAL A 359 -6.53 11.53 -38.33
C VAL A 359 -7.86 10.81 -38.54
N CYS A 360 -8.18 9.85 -37.70
CA CYS A 360 -9.39 9.05 -37.85
C CYS A 360 -9.80 8.38 -36.53
N THR A 361 -11.07 8.02 -36.44
CA THR A 361 -11.62 7.23 -35.34
C THR A 361 -12.02 5.85 -35.85
N TYR A 362 -11.44 4.82 -35.22
CA TYR A 362 -11.79 3.43 -35.41
C TYR A 362 -12.91 3.04 -34.46
N HIS A 363 -13.90 2.34 -34.96
CA HIS A 363 -15.03 1.85 -34.18
C HIS A 363 -15.12 0.34 -34.30
N SER A 364 -15.42 -0.31 -33.20
CA SER A 364 -15.60 -1.76 -33.06
C SER A 364 -16.88 -2.02 -32.27
N LEU A 365 -17.84 -2.70 -32.86
CA LEU A 365 -19.11 -3.05 -32.23
C LEU A 365 -19.26 -4.58 -32.23
N PHE A 366 -19.86 -5.12 -31.16
CA PHE A 366 -20.03 -6.56 -30.92
C PHE A 366 -18.75 -7.33 -31.14
N TRP A 367 -17.71 -6.98 -30.36
CA TRP A 367 -16.40 -7.64 -30.38
C TRP A 367 -15.72 -7.67 -31.75
N GLY A 368 -15.91 -6.61 -32.55
CA GLY A 368 -15.30 -6.47 -33.86
C GLY A 368 -16.03 -7.15 -35.02
N ILE A 369 -17.27 -7.63 -34.81
CA ILE A 369 -18.12 -8.11 -35.91
C ILE A 369 -18.39 -6.96 -36.89
N PHE A 370 -18.68 -5.77 -36.38
CA PHE A 370 -18.82 -4.56 -37.18
C PHE A 370 -17.67 -3.61 -36.87
N ARG A 371 -16.86 -3.28 -37.89
CA ARG A 371 -15.74 -2.34 -37.78
C ARG A 371 -15.86 -1.30 -38.87
N TRP A 372 -15.71 -0.04 -38.50
CA TRP A 372 -15.69 1.07 -39.46
C TRP A 372 -14.73 2.17 -39.00
N ARG A 373 -14.42 3.07 -39.91
CA ARG A 373 -13.58 4.25 -39.63
C ARG A 373 -14.35 5.49 -40.01
N THR A 374 -14.21 6.53 -39.21
CA THR A 374 -14.61 7.88 -39.53
C THR A 374 -13.37 8.74 -39.63
N PHE A 375 -13.29 9.60 -40.62
CA PHE A 375 -12.20 10.55 -40.77
C PHE A 375 -12.70 11.91 -40.30
N ASP A 376 -11.86 12.58 -39.50
CA ASP A 376 -12.15 13.95 -39.11
C ASP A 376 -11.73 14.85 -40.27
N ASP A 377 -12.71 15.57 -40.90
CA ASP A 377 -12.50 16.49 -42.02
C ASP A 377 -11.84 17.80 -41.57
#